data_17af90fc4d0d67cd7f63579104f85f59
#
_entry.id   17af90fc4d0d67cd7f63579104f85f59
#
_cell.length_a   1.000
_cell.length_b   1.000
_cell.length_c   1.000
_cell.angle_alpha   90.00
_cell.angle_beta   90.00
_cell.angle_gamma   90.00
#
_symmetry.space_group_name_H-M   'P 1'
#
loop_
_entity.id
_entity.type
_entity.pdbx_description
1 polymer ?
#
loop_
_entity_poly.entity_id
_entity_poly.type
_entity_poly.pdbx_seq_one_letter_code
_entity_poly.pdbx_strand_id
1 'polypeptide(L)'
;TSGSWRVAKDFSGLPAWICKTVGGTTTHWAGASLRFQDHEFRAKSTYGEIKGTSLLDWPITLKDLEPYYAKAENKMGVTRTNGIPGLPGNNNYKVLHAGAKRLGYKEVHTGRMAINSQPRDGRGRCMQLGFCFQGCKSGAKWSTLYTELPKADATGHLDLRPESHAVRIEHYDAGKATAVVYRDKAGAEQRQK
;
A
#
# COMPACT_ATOMS: atom_id res chain seq x y z
N THR A 1 18.05 -14.26 12.46
CA THR A 1 18.84 -13.06 12.81
C THR A 1 18.60 -12.74 14.25
N SER A 2 19.56 -13.06 15.10
CA SER A 2 19.61 -12.71 16.53
C SER A 2 19.91 -11.20 16.71
N GLY A 3 19.24 -10.33 15.98
CA GLY A 3 19.35 -8.91 16.19
C GLY A 3 18.59 -8.53 17.46
N SER A 4 19.28 -7.96 18.45
CA SER A 4 18.62 -7.30 19.58
C SER A 4 17.64 -6.26 19.07
N TRP A 5 16.44 -6.23 19.62
CA TRP A 5 15.46 -5.20 19.33
C TRP A 5 16.06 -3.83 19.67
N ARG A 6 16.18 -2.96 18.68
CA ARG A 6 16.50 -1.55 18.91
C ARG A 6 15.20 -0.77 18.98
N VAL A 7 15.04 -0.01 20.02
CA VAL A 7 13.92 0.92 20.14
C VAL A 7 14.15 2.10 19.18
N ALA A 8 13.14 2.51 18.45
CA ALA A 8 13.21 3.61 17.47
C ALA A 8 13.57 4.99 18.07
N LYS A 9 13.79 5.10 19.38
CA LYS A 9 14.22 6.33 20.06
C LYS A 9 15.56 6.87 19.56
N ASP A 10 16.36 6.03 18.92
CA ASP A 10 17.66 6.42 18.37
C ASP A 10 17.55 7.06 16.98
N PHE A 11 16.34 7.14 16.44
CA PHE A 11 16.08 7.83 15.17
C PHE A 11 15.52 9.22 15.45
N SER A 12 16.24 10.24 15.03
CA SER A 12 15.83 11.66 15.12
C SER A 12 14.72 12.05 14.12
N GLY A 13 14.02 11.10 13.53
CA GLY A 13 13.03 11.33 12.49
C GLY A 13 11.79 10.43 12.61
N LEU A 14 11.00 10.41 11.55
CA LEU A 14 9.82 9.54 11.45
C LEU A 14 10.22 8.06 11.56
N PRO A 15 9.42 7.23 12.26
CA PRO A 15 9.68 5.82 12.36
C PRO A 15 9.73 5.18 10.97
N ALA A 16 10.70 4.29 10.75
CA ALA A 16 10.74 3.46 9.55
C ALA A 16 9.60 2.43 9.62
N TRP A 17 8.57 2.63 8.82
CA TRP A 17 7.37 1.80 8.82
C TRP A 17 7.52 0.63 7.83
N ILE A 18 8.63 -0.07 7.94
CA ILE A 18 8.91 -1.28 7.15
C ILE A 18 8.61 -2.50 8.00
N CYS A 19 7.69 -3.32 7.54
CA CYS A 19 7.28 -4.53 8.24
C CYS A 19 7.86 -5.77 7.55
N LYS A 20 8.66 -6.55 8.29
CA LYS A 20 9.20 -7.84 7.84
C LYS A 20 8.31 -8.98 8.35
N THR A 21 7.10 -9.06 7.83
CA THR A 21 6.12 -10.09 8.20
C THR A 21 5.41 -10.58 6.95
N VAL A 22 4.75 -11.74 7.07
CA VAL A 22 3.86 -12.23 6.01
C VAL A 22 2.73 -11.21 5.79
N GLY A 23 2.55 -10.79 4.54
CA GLY A 23 1.67 -9.68 4.19
C GLY A 23 2.38 -8.32 4.10
N GLY A 24 3.64 -8.24 4.57
CA GLY A 24 4.48 -7.05 4.49
C GLY A 24 3.86 -5.81 5.12
N THR A 25 4.24 -4.65 4.64
CA THR A 25 3.78 -3.34 5.16
C THR A 25 2.27 -3.13 5.05
N THR A 26 1.56 -3.90 4.20
CA THR A 26 0.10 -3.81 4.11
C THR A 26 -0.63 -4.27 5.38
N THR A 27 0.05 -4.96 6.28
CA THR A 27 -0.53 -5.38 7.56
C THR A 27 -0.77 -4.21 8.50
N HIS A 28 0.05 -3.14 8.42
CA HIS A 28 -0.04 -1.97 9.30
C HIS A 28 -0.23 -0.63 8.59
N TRP A 29 -0.41 -0.59 7.26
CA TRP A 29 -0.74 0.66 6.57
C TRP A 29 -2.15 1.17 6.92
N ALA A 30 -2.43 2.44 6.67
CA ALA A 30 -3.74 3.03 6.95
C ALA A 30 -4.79 2.77 5.87
N GLY A 31 -4.41 2.18 4.74
CA GLY A 31 -5.32 1.92 3.62
C GLY A 31 -5.58 3.14 2.71
N ALA A 32 -4.87 4.25 2.88
CA ALA A 32 -5.01 5.41 2.00
C ALA A 32 -4.60 5.04 0.56
N SER A 33 -5.48 5.28 -0.39
CA SER A 33 -5.33 4.80 -1.77
C SER A 33 -5.68 5.90 -2.77
N LEU A 34 -4.95 7.00 -2.69
CA LEU A 34 -5.06 8.11 -3.62
C LEU A 34 -4.26 7.80 -4.89
N ARG A 35 -4.76 8.26 -6.03
CA ARG A 35 -4.01 8.25 -7.28
C ARG A 35 -3.07 9.44 -7.34
N PHE A 36 -1.97 9.29 -8.02
CA PHE A 36 -1.16 10.44 -8.42
C PHE A 36 -1.96 11.37 -9.34
N GLN A 37 -1.66 12.65 -9.25
CA GLN A 37 -2.21 13.67 -10.14
C GLN A 37 -1.32 13.78 -11.38
N ASP A 38 -1.87 14.32 -12.47
CA ASP A 38 -1.15 14.42 -13.74
C ASP A 38 0.17 15.21 -13.62
N HIS A 39 0.18 16.29 -12.82
CA HIS A 39 1.36 17.10 -12.59
C HIS A 39 2.48 16.35 -11.83
N GLU A 40 2.17 15.30 -11.08
CA GLU A 40 3.18 14.51 -10.36
C GLU A 40 4.00 13.63 -11.32
N PHE A 41 3.43 13.26 -12.47
CA PHE A 41 4.18 12.58 -13.54
C PHE A 41 5.04 13.54 -14.35
N ARG A 42 4.79 14.83 -14.27
CA ARG A 42 5.43 15.90 -15.01
C ARG A 42 6.12 16.90 -14.07
N ALA A 43 6.69 16.41 -12.99
CA ALA A 43 7.19 17.26 -11.93
C ALA A 43 8.29 18.22 -12.41
N LYS A 44 9.24 17.75 -13.20
CA LYS A 44 10.30 18.62 -13.77
C LYS A 44 9.73 19.65 -14.75
N SER A 45 8.84 19.22 -15.66
CA SER A 45 8.18 20.12 -16.62
C SER A 45 7.28 21.14 -15.92
N THR A 46 6.65 20.76 -14.79
CA THR A 46 5.73 21.61 -14.04
C THR A 46 6.45 22.65 -13.18
N TYR A 47 7.48 22.23 -12.45
CA TYR A 47 8.16 23.05 -11.43
C TYR A 47 9.51 23.62 -11.89
N GLY A 48 10.00 23.17 -13.06
CA GLY A 48 11.31 23.56 -13.55
C GLY A 48 12.46 22.85 -12.84
N GLU A 49 13.66 23.31 -13.07
CA GLU A 49 14.86 22.78 -12.41
C GLU A 49 15.01 23.40 -11.01
N ILE A 50 15.04 22.56 -9.99
CA ILE A 50 15.23 22.97 -8.61
C ILE A 50 16.62 22.49 -8.16
N LYS A 51 17.50 23.47 -7.84
CA LYS A 51 18.88 23.20 -7.40
C LYS A 51 18.90 22.25 -6.19
N GLY A 52 19.72 21.22 -6.26
CA GLY A 52 19.89 20.24 -5.17
C GLY A 52 18.84 19.12 -5.18
N THR A 53 18.01 19.03 -6.22
CA THR A 53 17.05 17.92 -6.39
C THR A 53 17.36 17.09 -7.64
N SER A 54 16.88 15.86 -7.67
CA SER A 54 16.90 14.98 -8.84
C SER A 54 15.52 14.86 -9.49
N LEU A 55 14.79 15.99 -9.57
CA LEU A 55 13.45 16.04 -10.11
C LEU A 55 13.46 15.67 -11.60
N LEU A 56 12.66 14.69 -11.98
CA LEU A 56 12.50 14.20 -13.35
C LEU A 56 11.03 14.05 -13.70
N ASP A 57 10.72 14.07 -14.99
CA ASP A 57 9.42 13.60 -15.48
C ASP A 57 9.46 12.07 -15.58
N TRP A 58 8.34 11.44 -15.26
CA TRP A 58 8.19 10.00 -15.44
C TRP A 58 8.04 9.66 -16.94
N PRO A 59 8.56 8.52 -17.40
CA PRO A 59 8.41 8.10 -18.80
C PRO A 59 7.00 7.57 -19.13
N ILE A 60 6.06 7.70 -18.19
CA ILE A 60 4.65 7.28 -18.29
C ILE A 60 3.74 8.42 -17.83
N THR A 61 2.48 8.36 -18.19
CA THR A 61 1.46 9.35 -17.83
C THR A 61 0.37 8.75 -16.95
N LEU A 62 -0.45 9.61 -16.34
CA LEU A 62 -1.66 9.17 -15.64
C LEU A 62 -2.57 8.34 -16.55
N LYS A 63 -2.69 8.72 -17.83
CA LYS A 63 -3.52 8.01 -18.81
C LYS A 63 -3.02 6.57 -19.06
N ASP A 64 -1.71 6.38 -19.10
CA ASP A 64 -1.12 5.03 -19.26
C ASP A 64 -1.41 4.14 -18.06
N LEU A 65 -1.51 4.73 -16.85
CA LEU A 65 -1.80 4.02 -15.61
C LEU A 65 -3.29 3.85 -15.30
N GLU A 66 -4.18 4.58 -15.97
CA GLU A 66 -5.63 4.55 -15.69
C GLU A 66 -6.23 3.14 -15.60
N PRO A 67 -6.00 2.22 -16.57
CA PRO A 67 -6.57 0.88 -16.50
C PRO A 67 -5.99 0.05 -15.33
N TYR A 68 -4.75 0.30 -14.96
CA TYR A 68 -4.12 -0.39 -13.83
C TYR A 68 -4.59 0.15 -12.49
N TYR A 69 -4.80 1.47 -12.36
CA TYR A 69 -5.45 2.05 -11.20
C TYR A 69 -6.86 1.50 -11.01
N ALA A 70 -7.67 1.49 -12.06
CA ALA A 70 -9.03 0.95 -11.98
C ALA A 70 -9.03 -0.52 -11.56
N LYS A 71 -8.13 -1.34 -12.11
CA LYS A 71 -7.97 -2.75 -11.74
C LYS A 71 -7.54 -2.92 -10.28
N ALA A 72 -6.54 -2.17 -9.82
CA ALA A 72 -6.04 -2.24 -8.45
C ALA A 72 -7.09 -1.76 -7.44
N GLU A 73 -7.77 -0.64 -7.72
CA GLU A 73 -8.83 -0.10 -6.89
C GLU A 73 -10.00 -1.07 -6.74
N ASN A 74 -10.41 -1.71 -7.85
CA ASN A 74 -11.45 -2.73 -7.79
C ASN A 74 -10.98 -3.94 -6.97
N LYS A 75 -9.76 -4.42 -7.18
CA LYS A 75 -9.18 -5.56 -6.46
C LYS A 75 -9.11 -5.30 -4.96
N MET A 76 -8.61 -4.14 -4.57
CA MET A 76 -8.48 -3.75 -3.15
C MET A 76 -9.80 -3.32 -2.50
N GLY A 77 -10.84 -3.06 -3.27
CA GLY A 77 -12.10 -2.53 -2.76
C GLY A 77 -11.98 -1.08 -2.29
N VAL A 78 -11.28 -0.24 -3.08
CA VAL A 78 -11.07 1.17 -2.74
C VAL A 78 -12.39 1.92 -2.75
N THR A 79 -12.70 2.60 -1.66
CA THR A 79 -13.93 3.39 -1.52
C THR A 79 -13.95 4.58 -2.48
N ARG A 80 -15.16 4.98 -2.92
CA ARG A 80 -15.41 6.06 -3.89
C ARG A 80 -14.86 5.76 -5.29
N THR A 81 -14.66 4.49 -5.59
CA THR A 81 -14.32 3.98 -6.92
C THR A 81 -15.21 2.76 -7.23
N ASN A 82 -15.42 2.48 -8.50
CA ASN A 82 -16.16 1.28 -8.94
C ASN A 82 -17.52 1.10 -8.24
N GLY A 83 -18.24 2.19 -7.94
CA GLY A 83 -19.53 2.15 -7.23
C GLY A 83 -19.44 1.83 -5.73
N ILE A 84 -18.25 1.70 -5.15
CA ILE A 84 -18.07 1.43 -3.73
C ILE A 84 -18.27 2.71 -2.93
N PRO A 85 -19.21 2.77 -1.97
CA PRO A 85 -19.48 3.97 -1.19
C PRO A 85 -18.28 4.38 -0.33
N GLY A 86 -18.17 5.67 -0.05
CA GLY A 86 -17.17 6.22 0.88
C GLY A 86 -17.37 5.73 2.31
N LEU A 87 -16.30 5.75 3.10
CA LEU A 87 -16.42 5.55 4.55
C LEU A 87 -17.17 6.74 5.17
N PRO A 88 -17.98 6.52 6.21
CA PRO A 88 -18.61 7.62 6.92
C PRO A 88 -17.55 8.50 7.61
N GLY A 89 -17.75 9.80 7.58
CA GLY A 89 -16.87 10.75 8.24
C GLY A 89 -17.04 10.72 9.76
N ASN A 90 -15.93 10.82 10.48
CA ASN A 90 -15.92 11.03 11.92
C ASN A 90 -16.30 12.49 12.28
N ASN A 91 -16.34 12.84 13.57
CA ASN A 91 -16.74 14.18 14.00
C ASN A 91 -15.78 15.28 13.49
N ASN A 92 -14.48 15.03 13.46
CA ASN A 92 -13.51 15.99 12.91
C ASN A 92 -13.79 16.27 11.42
N TYR A 93 -14.08 15.23 10.65
CA TYR A 93 -14.49 15.37 9.26
C TYR A 93 -15.77 16.20 9.13
N LYS A 94 -16.78 15.97 9.98
CA LYS A 94 -18.06 16.72 9.92
C LYS A 94 -17.85 18.21 10.15
N VAL A 95 -17.00 18.58 11.12
CA VAL A 95 -16.64 19.99 11.37
C VAL A 95 -15.90 20.58 10.17
N LEU A 96 -14.87 19.90 9.67
CA LEU A 96 -14.15 20.33 8.48
C LEU A 96 -15.07 20.49 7.26
N HIS A 97 -15.96 19.52 7.05
CA HIS A 97 -16.93 19.54 5.94
C HIS A 97 -17.85 20.76 6.05
N ALA A 98 -18.39 21.05 7.24
CA ALA A 98 -19.26 22.21 7.47
C ALA A 98 -18.51 23.54 7.20
N GLY A 99 -17.26 23.67 7.67
CA GLY A 99 -16.43 24.84 7.40
C GLY A 99 -16.11 25.00 5.91
N ALA A 100 -15.70 23.94 5.25
CA ALA A 100 -15.40 23.96 3.82
C ALA A 100 -16.63 24.33 2.97
N LYS A 101 -17.81 23.80 3.29
CA LYS A 101 -19.06 24.19 2.61
C LYS A 101 -19.39 25.66 2.80
N ARG A 102 -19.18 26.24 3.97
CA ARG A 102 -19.35 27.68 4.21
C ARG A 102 -18.39 28.53 3.37
N LEU A 103 -17.19 28.02 3.11
CA LEU A 103 -16.20 28.66 2.23
C LEU A 103 -16.45 28.44 0.74
N GLY A 104 -17.53 27.76 0.37
CA GLY A 104 -17.93 27.54 -1.02
C GLY A 104 -17.24 26.35 -1.71
N TYR A 105 -16.51 25.50 -0.99
CA TYR A 105 -15.95 24.30 -1.59
C TYR A 105 -17.05 23.34 -2.05
N LYS A 106 -17.07 23.01 -3.32
CA LYS A 106 -18.09 22.14 -3.94
C LYS A 106 -17.85 20.68 -3.58
N GLU A 107 -16.61 20.23 -3.74
CA GLU A 107 -16.19 18.85 -3.53
C GLU A 107 -15.52 18.67 -2.16
N VAL A 108 -16.28 18.16 -1.20
CA VAL A 108 -15.78 17.83 0.13
C VAL A 108 -16.27 16.43 0.52
N HIS A 109 -15.38 15.51 0.67
CA HIS A 109 -15.71 14.12 0.92
C HIS A 109 -14.60 13.38 1.67
N THR A 110 -14.91 12.22 2.24
CA THR A 110 -13.90 11.32 2.83
C THR A 110 -12.97 10.78 1.72
N GLY A 111 -11.70 10.55 2.07
CA GLY A 111 -10.69 10.06 1.13
C GLY A 111 -10.99 8.67 0.57
N ARG A 112 -10.27 8.33 -0.50
CA ARG A 112 -10.24 6.96 -1.05
C ARG A 112 -9.42 6.07 -0.15
N MET A 113 -10.04 4.98 0.31
CA MET A 113 -9.42 4.05 1.26
C MET A 113 -9.62 2.61 0.80
N ALA A 114 -8.57 1.81 0.83
CA ALA A 114 -8.65 0.36 0.64
C ALA A 114 -9.21 -0.32 1.91
N ILE A 115 -10.37 0.13 2.36
CA ILE A 115 -11.05 -0.34 3.56
C ILE A 115 -12.52 -0.52 3.22
N ASN A 116 -13.06 -1.70 3.43
CA ASN A 116 -14.44 -2.00 3.12
C ASN A 116 -15.43 -1.07 3.85
N SER A 117 -16.18 -0.26 3.13
CA SER A 117 -17.30 0.53 3.66
C SER A 117 -18.57 -0.31 3.83
N GLN A 118 -18.64 -1.42 3.11
CA GLN A 118 -19.66 -2.47 3.20
C GLN A 118 -18.97 -3.84 3.10
N PRO A 119 -19.59 -4.94 3.53
CA PRO A 119 -18.99 -6.27 3.41
C PRO A 119 -18.59 -6.57 1.96
N ARG A 120 -17.38 -7.08 1.76
CA ARG A 120 -16.84 -7.39 0.44
C ARG A 120 -15.78 -8.48 0.54
N ASP A 121 -15.78 -9.39 -0.43
CA ASP A 121 -14.73 -10.41 -0.60
C ASP A 121 -14.52 -11.25 0.67
N GLY A 122 -15.63 -11.70 1.29
CA GLY A 122 -15.63 -12.49 2.54
C GLY A 122 -15.18 -11.70 3.79
N ARG A 123 -14.89 -10.40 3.68
CA ARG A 123 -14.42 -9.54 4.77
C ARG A 123 -15.52 -8.59 5.25
N GLY A 124 -15.51 -8.31 6.54
CA GLY A 124 -16.44 -7.38 7.16
C GLY A 124 -16.26 -5.93 6.71
N ARG A 125 -17.23 -5.08 7.07
CA ARG A 125 -17.12 -3.61 6.92
C ARG A 125 -16.26 -3.00 8.02
N CYS A 126 -15.77 -1.79 7.78
CA CYS A 126 -15.07 -0.99 8.78
C CYS A 126 -15.98 -0.67 9.97
N MET A 127 -15.48 -0.95 11.16
CA MET A 127 -16.15 -0.63 12.43
C MET A 127 -15.65 0.67 13.07
N GLN A 128 -14.78 1.41 12.37
CA GLN A 128 -14.20 2.69 12.81
C GLN A 128 -13.48 2.65 14.18
N LEU A 129 -12.83 1.54 14.48
CA LEU A 129 -12.11 1.34 15.74
C LEU A 129 -10.83 2.17 15.89
N GLY A 130 -10.31 2.73 14.78
CA GLY A 130 -9.10 3.57 14.79
C GLY A 130 -7.76 2.84 14.86
N PHE A 131 -7.73 1.51 14.81
CA PHE A 131 -6.51 0.70 14.96
C PHE A 131 -5.91 0.21 13.63
N CYS A 132 -6.06 0.97 12.54
CA CYS A 132 -5.59 0.53 11.22
C CYS A 132 -4.09 0.19 11.17
N PHE A 133 -3.26 0.93 11.91
CA PHE A 133 -1.82 0.70 11.99
C PHE A 133 -1.42 -0.52 12.83
N GLN A 134 -2.30 -1.01 13.69
CA GLN A 134 -2.05 -2.16 14.56
C GLN A 134 -2.72 -3.45 14.04
N GLY A 135 -3.24 -3.40 12.82
CA GLY A 135 -4.03 -4.45 12.22
C GLY A 135 -5.50 -4.08 12.10
N CYS A 136 -6.29 -4.96 11.50
CA CYS A 136 -7.72 -4.74 11.33
C CYS A 136 -8.51 -5.95 11.82
N LYS A 137 -9.08 -5.86 13.02
CA LYS A 137 -9.80 -6.97 13.64
C LYS A 137 -10.96 -7.49 12.79
N SER A 138 -11.66 -6.60 12.06
CA SER A 138 -12.77 -7.00 11.18
C SER A 138 -12.32 -7.45 9.78
N GLY A 139 -11.02 -7.41 9.46
CA GLY A 139 -10.50 -7.69 8.12
C GLY A 139 -10.94 -6.68 7.05
N ALA A 140 -11.63 -5.60 7.43
CA ALA A 140 -12.14 -4.59 6.49
C ALA A 140 -11.04 -3.90 5.68
N LYS A 141 -9.90 -3.60 6.32
CA LYS A 141 -8.74 -3.03 5.64
C LYS A 141 -8.08 -4.09 4.75
N TRP A 142 -7.85 -3.73 3.49
CA TRP A 142 -7.14 -4.62 2.58
C TRP A 142 -5.69 -4.85 3.03
N SER A 143 -5.26 -6.08 2.96
CA SER A 143 -3.88 -6.53 3.15
C SER A 143 -3.70 -7.82 2.38
N THR A 144 -2.55 -8.04 1.80
CA THR A 144 -2.22 -9.32 1.15
C THR A 144 -2.41 -10.50 2.07
N LEU A 145 -2.18 -10.31 3.39
CA LEU A 145 -2.41 -11.34 4.42
C LEU A 145 -3.88 -11.81 4.48
N TYR A 146 -4.84 -10.90 4.29
CA TYR A 146 -6.28 -11.20 4.42
C TYR A 146 -6.96 -11.51 3.09
N THR A 147 -6.29 -11.25 1.98
CA THR A 147 -6.91 -11.33 0.64
C THR A 147 -6.16 -12.25 -0.30
N GLU A 148 -4.98 -11.84 -0.75
CA GLU A 148 -4.29 -12.55 -1.84
C GLU A 148 -3.66 -13.85 -1.38
N LEU A 149 -3.04 -13.87 -0.19
CA LEU A 149 -2.40 -15.08 0.32
C LEU A 149 -3.40 -16.23 0.56
N PRO A 150 -4.55 -16.03 1.25
CA PRO A 150 -5.54 -17.08 1.38
C PRO A 150 -6.11 -17.58 0.05
N LYS A 151 -6.26 -16.68 -0.93
CA LYS A 151 -6.73 -17.07 -2.28
C LYS A 151 -5.67 -17.89 -3.02
N ALA A 152 -4.42 -17.49 -2.93
CA ALA A 152 -3.31 -18.24 -3.54
C ALA A 152 -3.15 -19.62 -2.87
N ASP A 153 -3.23 -19.68 -1.55
CA ASP A 153 -3.15 -20.93 -0.79
C ASP A 153 -4.27 -21.90 -1.19
N ALA A 154 -5.49 -21.40 -1.36
CA ALA A 154 -6.63 -22.20 -1.80
C ALA A 154 -6.47 -22.81 -3.21
N THR A 155 -5.53 -22.33 -4.03
CA THR A 155 -5.23 -22.93 -5.33
C THR A 155 -4.37 -24.20 -5.23
N GLY A 156 -3.72 -24.43 -4.10
CA GLY A 156 -2.74 -25.50 -3.92
C GLY A 156 -1.39 -25.25 -4.64
N HIS A 157 -1.19 -24.06 -5.21
CA HIS A 157 0.03 -23.72 -5.97
C HIS A 157 0.91 -22.68 -5.25
N LEU A 158 0.60 -22.33 -4.00
CA LEU A 158 1.41 -21.40 -3.22
C LEU A 158 2.53 -22.15 -2.48
N ASP A 159 3.77 -21.74 -2.71
CA ASP A 159 4.92 -22.07 -1.86
C ASP A 159 5.33 -20.80 -1.09
N LEU A 160 4.79 -20.64 0.11
CA LEU A 160 5.09 -19.51 0.99
C LEU A 160 6.28 -19.85 1.89
N ARG A 161 7.35 -19.10 1.77
CA ARG A 161 8.60 -19.29 2.54
C ARG A 161 8.80 -18.14 3.53
N PRO A 162 8.17 -18.17 4.72
CA PRO A 162 8.44 -17.19 5.77
C PRO A 162 9.87 -17.36 6.31
N GLU A 163 10.31 -16.37 7.09
CA GLU A 163 11.67 -16.33 7.66
C GLU A 163 12.78 -16.43 6.59
N SER A 164 12.47 -15.96 5.38
CA SER A 164 13.38 -15.94 4.24
C SER A 164 13.71 -14.51 3.85
N HIS A 165 15.01 -14.21 3.71
CA HIS A 165 15.49 -12.87 3.36
C HIS A 165 16.11 -12.88 1.96
N ALA A 166 15.43 -12.27 1.00
CA ALA A 166 15.98 -12.11 -0.35
C ALA A 166 17.25 -11.24 -0.30
N VAL A 167 18.34 -11.76 -0.87
CA VAL A 167 19.68 -11.15 -0.85
C VAL A 167 20.00 -10.51 -2.18
N ARG A 168 19.75 -11.23 -3.28
CA ARG A 168 20.01 -10.76 -4.65
C ARG A 168 19.11 -11.45 -5.66
N ILE A 169 18.96 -10.79 -6.80
CA ILE A 169 18.35 -11.36 -7.99
C ILE A 169 19.51 -11.64 -8.97
N GLU A 170 19.60 -12.87 -9.44
CA GLU A 170 20.52 -13.24 -10.50
C GLU A 170 19.88 -12.99 -11.86
N HIS A 171 20.64 -12.52 -12.83
CA HIS A 171 20.17 -12.22 -14.17
C HIS A 171 21.24 -12.51 -15.21
N TYR A 172 20.85 -12.71 -16.46
CA TYR A 172 21.77 -12.69 -17.59
C TYR A 172 22.24 -11.27 -17.91
N ASP A 173 23.31 -11.14 -18.67
CA ASP A 173 23.84 -9.83 -19.11
C ASP A 173 22.79 -8.99 -19.83
N ALA A 174 21.81 -9.60 -20.49
CA ALA A 174 20.66 -8.94 -21.10
C ALA A 174 19.58 -8.48 -20.09
N GLY A 175 19.82 -8.59 -18.78
CA GLY A 175 18.92 -8.11 -17.72
C GLY A 175 17.75 -9.03 -17.36
N LYS A 176 17.59 -10.19 -18.04
CA LYS A 176 16.51 -11.14 -17.68
C LYS A 176 16.85 -11.88 -16.39
N ALA A 177 15.97 -11.79 -15.38
CA ALA A 177 16.13 -12.50 -14.13
C ALA A 177 16.14 -14.02 -14.32
N THR A 178 17.04 -14.70 -13.61
CA THR A 178 17.24 -16.16 -13.69
C THR A 178 16.99 -16.87 -12.38
N ALA A 179 17.18 -16.19 -11.25
CA ALA A 179 16.92 -16.74 -9.92
C ALA A 179 16.83 -15.64 -8.87
N VAL A 180 16.23 -16.00 -7.75
CA VAL A 180 16.31 -15.24 -6.50
C VAL A 180 17.16 -16.04 -5.52
N VAL A 181 18.17 -15.39 -4.93
CA VAL A 181 18.94 -15.94 -3.82
C VAL A 181 18.44 -15.35 -2.52
N TYR A 182 18.15 -16.20 -1.56
CA TYR A 182 17.65 -15.80 -0.25
C TYR A 182 18.37 -16.57 0.86
N ARG A 183 18.38 -16.00 2.07
CA ARG A 183 18.80 -16.71 3.28
C ARG A 183 17.57 -17.22 4.01
N ASP A 184 17.60 -18.49 4.35
CA ASP A 184 16.56 -19.12 5.15
C ASP A 184 16.70 -18.81 6.65
N LYS A 185 15.83 -19.41 7.47
CA LYS A 185 15.86 -19.27 8.93
C LYS A 185 17.20 -19.67 9.58
N ALA A 186 17.90 -20.64 9.02
CA ALA A 186 19.21 -21.08 9.49
C ALA A 186 20.36 -20.16 9.05
N GLY A 187 20.07 -19.18 8.19
CA GLY A 187 21.06 -18.28 7.60
C GLY A 187 21.76 -18.86 6.38
N ALA A 188 21.37 -20.05 5.93
CA ALA A 188 21.94 -20.69 4.74
C ALA A 188 21.40 -20.03 3.48
N GLU A 189 22.29 -19.85 2.47
CA GLU A 189 21.86 -19.33 1.17
C GLU A 189 21.15 -20.42 0.36
N GLN A 190 19.97 -20.08 -0.09
CA GLN A 190 19.12 -20.89 -0.96
C GLN A 190 18.92 -20.17 -2.30
N ARG A 191 18.70 -20.93 -3.35
CA ARG A 191 18.52 -20.42 -4.71
C ARG A 191 17.24 -20.95 -5.32
N GLN A 192 16.34 -20.06 -5.71
CA GLN A 192 15.11 -20.37 -6.41
C GLN A 192 15.16 -19.82 -7.84
N LYS A 193 14.97 -20.73 -8.81
CA LYS A 193 14.82 -20.39 -10.24
C LYS A 193 13.40 -19.93 -10.54
#